data_045be7e431b6b1951ed5183b11dc53da
#
_entry.id   045be7e431b6b1951ed5183b11dc53da
#
_cell.length_a   1.000
_cell.length_b   1.000
_cell.length_c   1.000
_cell.angle_alpha   90.00
_cell.angle_beta   90.00
_cell.angle_gamma   90.00
#
_symmetry.space_group_name_H-M   'P 1'
#
loop_
_entity.id
_entity.type
_entity.pdbx_description
1 polymer ?
#
loop_
_entity_poly.entity_id
_entity_poly.type
_entity_poly.pdbx_seq_one_letter_code
_entity_poly.pdbx_strand_id
1 'polypeptide(L)'
;IRYFDIEGKLTGLVSKAMTSPCGKIRIPLNESQDDKSQIEEFIARYNGEGIQHIALGASDIYATVEELRRRGVPFQSTPDSYYEKVEARVGAHGEDLARLHRNNI
;
A
#
# COMPACT_ATOMS: atom_id res chain seq x y z
N ILE A 1 14.08 5.69 -15.14
CA ILE A 1 12.67 6.07 -14.94
C ILE A 1 11.81 4.99 -15.60
N ARG A 2 10.96 4.33 -14.82
CA ARG A 2 9.97 3.39 -15.36
C ARG A 2 8.61 4.07 -15.29
N TYR A 3 7.87 4.02 -16.38
CA TYR A 3 6.51 4.52 -16.47
C TYR A 3 5.56 3.34 -16.30
N PHE A 4 4.57 3.50 -15.45
CA PHE A 4 3.44 2.59 -15.34
C PHE A 4 2.18 3.40 -15.58
N ASP A 5 1.41 2.99 -16.56
CA ASP A 5 0.08 3.51 -16.81
C ASP A 5 -0.91 2.57 -16.12
N ILE A 6 -1.59 3.05 -15.10
CA ILE A 6 -2.59 2.28 -14.37
C ILE A 6 -3.94 2.94 -14.61
N GLU A 7 -4.69 2.38 -15.55
CA GLU A 7 -6.09 2.77 -15.76
C GLU A 7 -7.00 1.99 -14.81
N GLY A 8 -7.60 2.66 -13.85
CA GLY A 8 -8.69 2.12 -13.05
C GLY A 8 -10.01 2.15 -13.82
N LYS A 9 -10.86 1.15 -13.63
CA LYS A 9 -12.20 1.13 -14.27
C LYS A 9 -13.13 2.25 -13.82
N LEU A 10 -12.89 2.86 -12.68
CA LEU A 10 -13.73 3.88 -12.04
C LEU A 10 -13.00 5.20 -11.78
N THR A 11 -11.70 5.17 -11.63
CA THR A 11 -10.85 6.34 -11.38
C THR A 11 -9.56 6.21 -12.17
N GLY A 12 -9.21 7.23 -12.92
CA GLY A 12 -7.97 7.29 -13.69
C GLY A 12 -6.84 7.91 -12.88
N LEU A 13 -5.66 7.30 -12.94
CA LEU A 13 -4.44 7.91 -12.43
C LEU A 13 -3.29 7.66 -13.40
N VAL A 14 -2.39 8.63 -13.50
CA VAL A 14 -1.08 8.47 -14.15
C VAL A 14 -0.03 8.32 -13.07
N SER A 15 0.78 7.28 -13.16
CA SER A 15 1.86 7.03 -12.22
C SER A 15 3.22 6.97 -12.94
N LYS A 16 4.18 7.73 -12.41
CA LYS A 16 5.58 7.72 -12.85
C LYS A 16 6.45 7.29 -11.68
N ALA A 17 7.18 6.19 -11.81
CA ALA A 17 8.06 5.74 -10.76
C ALA A 17 9.51 6.19 -11.02
N MET A 18 10.08 6.93 -10.08
CA MET A 18 11.51 7.20 -10.02
C MET A 18 12.21 6.13 -9.22
N THR A 19 13.31 5.63 -9.74
CA THR A 19 14.09 4.59 -9.05
C THR A 19 15.55 5.03 -8.99
N SER A 20 16.17 4.88 -7.81
CA SER A 20 17.61 5.11 -7.66
C SER A 20 18.43 4.11 -8.48
N PRO A 21 19.68 4.43 -8.87
CA PRO A 21 20.54 3.52 -9.63
C PRO A 21 20.75 2.16 -8.95
N CYS A 22 20.79 2.12 -7.62
CA CYS A 22 20.92 0.88 -6.84
C CYS A 22 19.59 0.10 -6.69
N GLY A 23 18.46 0.64 -7.17
CA GLY A 23 17.14 0.02 -7.10
C GLY A 23 16.48 -0.01 -5.71
N LYS A 24 17.15 0.52 -4.68
CA LYS A 24 16.68 0.46 -3.29
C LYS A 24 15.66 1.54 -2.93
N ILE A 25 15.70 2.68 -3.63
CA ILE A 25 14.76 3.78 -3.41
C ILE A 25 13.83 3.85 -4.61
N ARG A 26 12.54 3.85 -4.36
CA ARG A 26 11.50 3.97 -5.39
C ARG A 26 10.49 5.01 -4.93
N ILE A 27 10.22 5.98 -5.79
CA ILE A 27 9.30 7.08 -5.51
C ILE A 27 8.27 7.11 -6.65
N PRO A 28 7.08 6.55 -6.46
CA PRO A 28 5.98 6.74 -7.40
C PRO A 28 5.42 8.16 -7.25
N LEU A 29 5.26 8.84 -8.37
CA LEU A 29 4.58 10.13 -8.48
C LEU A 29 3.23 9.84 -9.13
N ASN A 30 2.17 10.15 -8.43
CA ASN A 30 0.82 9.88 -8.89
C ASN A 30 0.10 11.20 -9.17
N GLU A 31 -0.56 11.26 -10.31
CA GLU A 31 -1.40 12.38 -10.74
C GLU A 31 -2.82 11.86 -10.99
N SER A 32 -3.80 12.55 -10.45
CA SER A 32 -5.21 12.23 -10.70
C SER A 32 -5.62 12.65 -12.10
N GLN A 33 -6.48 11.84 -12.74
CA GLN A 33 -7.12 12.17 -14.00
C GLN A 33 -8.62 12.52 -13.81
N ASP A 34 -9.11 12.46 -12.59
CA ASP A 34 -10.50 12.78 -12.26
C ASP A 34 -10.60 13.43 -10.86
N ASP A 35 -11.75 14.00 -10.57
CA ASP A 35 -12.05 14.70 -9.31
C ASP A 35 -12.54 13.81 -8.17
N LYS A 36 -12.56 12.48 -8.35
CA LYS A 36 -13.09 11.50 -7.37
C LYS A 36 -12.06 10.52 -6.84
N SER A 37 -10.79 10.74 -7.18
CA SER A 37 -9.71 9.85 -6.79
C SER A 37 -9.27 10.10 -5.34
N GLN A 38 -8.65 9.08 -4.73
CA GLN A 38 -7.99 9.22 -3.43
C GLN A 38 -6.84 10.26 -3.46
N ILE A 39 -6.31 10.55 -4.64
CA ILE A 39 -5.28 11.57 -4.82
C ILE A 39 -5.87 12.95 -4.57
N GLU A 40 -7.06 13.23 -5.11
CA GLU A 40 -7.77 14.49 -4.89
C GLU A 40 -8.17 14.66 -3.41
N GLU A 41 -8.63 13.59 -2.75
CA GLU A 41 -8.89 13.61 -1.31
C GLU A 41 -7.64 13.98 -0.50
N PHE A 42 -6.48 13.41 -0.88
CA PHE A 42 -5.21 13.72 -0.22
C PHE A 42 -4.81 15.19 -0.45
N ILE A 43 -4.87 15.67 -1.70
CA ILE A 43 -4.51 17.05 -2.05
C ILE A 43 -5.39 18.04 -1.27
N ALA A 44 -6.69 17.78 -1.19
CA ALA A 44 -7.63 18.63 -0.46
C ALA A 44 -7.35 18.64 1.05
N ARG A 45 -7.08 17.47 1.65
CA ARG A 45 -6.79 17.34 3.09
C ARG A 45 -5.44 17.92 3.48
N TYR A 46 -4.42 17.68 2.67
CA TYR A 46 -3.05 18.12 2.91
C TYR A 46 -2.84 19.59 2.53
N ASN A 47 -3.78 20.15 1.77
CA ASN A 47 -3.74 21.49 1.21
C ASN A 47 -2.58 21.68 0.23
N GLY A 48 -2.38 20.69 -0.64
CA GLY A 48 -1.37 20.68 -1.67
C GLY A 48 -0.74 19.31 -1.92
N GLU A 49 0.26 19.29 -2.77
CA GLU A 49 1.05 18.10 -3.07
C GLU A 49 1.95 17.68 -1.90
N GLY A 50 2.22 16.40 -1.77
CA GLY A 50 3.10 15.91 -0.72
C GLY A 50 3.25 14.39 -0.70
N ILE A 51 3.88 13.89 0.36
CA ILE A 51 4.08 12.45 0.59
C ILE A 51 2.85 11.88 1.31
N GLN A 52 2.11 11.02 0.61
CA GLN A 52 0.92 10.39 1.18
C GLN A 52 1.29 9.22 2.10
N HIS A 53 2.26 8.39 1.70
CA HIS A 53 2.75 7.29 2.53
C HIS A 53 4.22 6.95 2.23
N ILE A 54 4.83 6.25 3.16
CA ILE A 54 6.20 5.73 3.02
C ILE A 54 6.14 4.21 3.24
N ALA A 55 6.64 3.44 2.26
CA ALA A 55 6.77 2.01 2.36
C ALA A 55 8.20 1.63 2.77
N LEU A 56 8.33 0.88 3.85
CA LEU A 56 9.60 0.38 4.37
C LEU A 56 9.66 -1.14 4.21
N GLY A 57 10.81 -1.65 3.77
CA GLY A 57 11.04 -3.09 3.72
C GLY A 57 11.28 -3.66 5.11
N ALA A 58 10.79 -4.89 5.35
CA ALA A 58 11.06 -5.67 6.54
C ALA A 58 11.60 -7.05 6.14
N SER A 59 12.52 -7.60 6.92
CA SER A 59 13.02 -8.97 6.71
C SER A 59 12.04 -10.03 7.21
N ASP A 60 11.28 -9.71 8.25
CA ASP A 60 10.18 -10.50 8.79
C ASP A 60 9.04 -9.53 9.12
N ILE A 61 7.99 -9.57 8.30
CA ILE A 61 6.85 -8.66 8.46
C ILE A 61 6.05 -8.96 9.72
N TYR A 62 5.93 -10.23 10.10
CA TYR A 62 5.19 -10.61 11.30
C TYR A 62 5.85 -10.08 12.57
N ALA A 63 7.15 -10.38 12.73
CA ALA A 63 7.92 -9.90 13.87
C ALA A 63 7.95 -8.37 13.93
N THR A 64 8.06 -7.71 12.79
CA THR A 64 8.07 -6.25 12.70
C THR A 64 6.73 -5.66 13.15
N VAL A 65 5.61 -6.17 12.63
CA VAL A 65 4.28 -5.66 12.99
C VAL A 65 3.96 -5.95 14.46
N GLU A 66 4.25 -7.16 14.95
CA GLU A 66 4.03 -7.55 16.34
C GLU A 66 4.81 -6.66 17.31
N GLU A 67 6.07 -6.34 17.00
CA GLU A 67 6.89 -5.44 17.82
C GLU A 67 6.40 -3.98 17.78
N LEU A 68 6.02 -3.49 16.61
CA LEU A 68 5.47 -2.13 16.48
C LEU A 68 4.15 -1.99 17.25
N ARG A 69 3.27 -3.00 17.22
CA ARG A 69 2.05 -3.03 18.04
C ARG A 69 2.36 -3.02 19.52
N ARG A 70 3.34 -3.81 19.95
CA ARG A 70 3.79 -3.83 21.34
C ARG A 70 4.28 -2.45 21.81
N ARG A 71 4.81 -1.65 20.89
CA ARG A 71 5.24 -0.26 21.14
C ARG A 71 4.11 0.77 21.02
N GLY A 72 2.88 0.33 20.75
CA GLY A 72 1.71 1.20 20.70
C GLY A 72 1.50 1.88 19.33
N VAL A 73 2.17 1.42 18.27
CA VAL A 73 1.89 1.91 16.92
C VAL A 73 0.52 1.41 16.47
N PRO A 74 -0.42 2.31 16.12
CA PRO A 74 -1.72 1.90 15.60
C PRO A 74 -1.59 1.38 14.16
N PHE A 75 -2.34 0.32 13.86
CA PHE A 75 -2.44 -0.23 12.51
C PHE A 75 -3.86 -0.13 12.00
N GLN A 76 -4.00 0.09 10.70
CA GLN A 76 -5.29 0.05 10.04
C GLN A 76 -5.85 -1.38 10.08
N SER A 77 -7.15 -1.52 10.34
CA SER A 77 -7.82 -2.81 10.30
C SER A 77 -8.10 -3.25 8.86
N THR A 78 -7.93 -4.54 8.61
CA THR A 78 -8.29 -5.17 7.35
C THR A 78 -9.60 -5.95 7.56
N PRO A 79 -10.61 -5.82 6.70
CA PRO A 79 -11.88 -6.53 6.84
C PRO A 79 -11.70 -8.05 6.80
N ASP A 80 -12.47 -8.80 7.59
CA ASP A 80 -12.43 -10.26 7.64
C ASP A 80 -12.66 -10.89 6.24
N SER A 81 -13.56 -10.28 5.46
CA SER A 81 -13.86 -10.69 4.09
C SER A 81 -12.66 -10.66 3.14
N TYR A 82 -11.60 -9.92 3.47
CA TYR A 82 -10.35 -9.97 2.72
C TYR A 82 -9.66 -11.33 2.90
N TYR A 83 -9.53 -11.77 4.14
CA TYR A 83 -8.85 -13.04 4.48
C TYR A 83 -9.63 -14.26 4.03
N GLU A 84 -10.97 -14.21 4.07
CA GLU A 84 -11.83 -15.25 3.53
C GLU A 84 -11.64 -15.52 2.03
N LYS A 85 -11.22 -14.50 1.28
CA LYS A 85 -11.09 -14.55 -0.17
C LYS A 85 -9.64 -14.62 -0.67
N VAL A 86 -8.65 -14.49 0.22
CA VAL A 86 -7.25 -14.35 -0.19
C VAL A 86 -6.75 -15.59 -0.94
N GLU A 87 -7.04 -16.79 -0.44
CA GLU A 87 -6.61 -18.03 -1.08
C GLU A 87 -7.25 -18.24 -2.47
N ALA A 88 -8.52 -17.86 -2.63
CA ALA A 88 -9.19 -17.92 -3.92
C ALA A 88 -8.60 -16.93 -4.95
N ARG A 89 -8.02 -15.82 -4.47
CA ARG A 89 -7.47 -14.76 -5.34
C ARG A 89 -6.01 -14.98 -5.73
N VAL A 90 -5.20 -15.45 -4.81
CA VAL A 90 -3.73 -15.57 -5.00
C VAL A 90 -3.25 -17.01 -5.01
N GLY A 91 -4.12 -17.98 -4.75
CA GLY A 91 -3.76 -19.39 -4.66
C GLY A 91 -2.99 -19.74 -3.39
N ALA A 92 -2.33 -20.91 -3.40
CA ALA A 92 -1.51 -21.36 -2.28
C ALA A 92 -0.24 -20.50 -2.18
N HIS A 93 -0.18 -19.61 -1.20
CA HIS A 93 0.93 -18.68 -0.98
C HIS A 93 1.89 -19.11 0.15
N GLY A 94 1.54 -20.16 0.91
CA GLY A 94 2.37 -20.70 1.98
C GLY A 94 2.45 -19.88 3.25
N GLU A 95 1.71 -18.77 3.34
CA GLU A 95 1.67 -17.90 4.52
C GLU A 95 0.66 -18.41 5.57
N ASP A 96 0.91 -18.14 6.84
CA ASP A 96 -0.04 -18.40 7.94
C ASP A 96 -1.17 -17.37 7.90
N LEU A 97 -2.30 -17.76 7.31
CA LEU A 97 -3.46 -16.89 7.15
C LEU A 97 -4.02 -16.37 8.49
N ALA A 98 -3.99 -17.20 9.54
CA ALA A 98 -4.44 -16.78 10.86
C ALA A 98 -3.50 -15.74 11.48
N ARG A 99 -2.19 -15.83 11.22
CA ARG A 99 -1.20 -14.86 11.67
C ARG A 99 -1.28 -13.56 10.86
N LEU A 100 -1.50 -13.65 9.54
CA LEU A 100 -1.80 -12.48 8.70
C LEU A 100 -3.00 -11.72 9.24
N HIS A 101 -4.11 -12.42 9.46
CA HIS A 101 -5.36 -11.84 9.96
C HIS A 101 -5.18 -11.17 11.33
N ARG A 102 -4.58 -11.86 12.32
CA ARG A 102 -4.31 -11.27 13.64
C ARG A 102 -3.48 -9.99 13.57
N ASN A 103 -2.61 -9.90 12.60
CA ASN A 103 -1.70 -8.78 12.42
C ASN A 103 -2.21 -7.72 11.44
N ASN A 104 -3.37 -7.91 10.82
CA ASN A 104 -3.90 -7.04 9.76
C ASN A 104 -2.87 -6.82 8.62
N ILE A 105 -2.18 -7.89 8.22
CA ILE A 105 -1.18 -7.91 7.15
C ILE A 105 -1.82 -8.41 5.86
#